data_79002f8af5166d62f9cfc480efbc1130
#
_entry.id   79002f8af5166d62f9cfc480efbc1130
#
_cell.length_a   1.000
_cell.length_b   1.000
_cell.length_c   1.000
_cell.angle_alpha   90.00
_cell.angle_beta   90.00
_cell.angle_gamma   90.00
#
_symmetry.space_group_name_H-M   'P 1'
#
loop_
_entity.id
_entity.type
_entity.pdbx_description
1 polymer ?
#
loop_
_entity_poly.entity_id
_entity_poly.type
_entity_poly.pdbx_seq_one_letter_code
_entity_poly.pdbx_strand_id
1 'polypeptide(L)' 'MRLIKEDGEITALEVKSSMTYNMDFETTLKKLPGWIKTPVRRRAVVYTGDFENHAGEIEIMNYMSLTL' A
#
# COMPACT_ATOMS: atom_id res chain seq x y z
N MET A 1 -9.29 -1.24 0.42
CA MET A 1 -8.17 -0.37 0.82
C MET A 1 -8.35 0.08 2.26
N ARG A 2 -7.26 0.18 2.97
CA ARG A 2 -7.28 0.58 4.37
C ARG A 2 -6.49 1.88 4.55
N LEU A 3 -7.10 2.87 5.19
CA LEU A 3 -6.48 4.16 5.43
C LEU A 3 -6.24 4.34 6.93
N ILE A 4 -5.00 4.68 7.28
CA ILE A 4 -4.61 4.93 8.66
C ILE A 4 -4.12 6.38 8.73
N LYS A 5 -4.80 7.20 9.51
CA LYS A 5 -4.42 8.59 9.67
C LYS A 5 -3.60 8.77 10.94
N GLU A 6 -2.44 9.39 10.81
CA GLU A 6 -1.53 9.61 11.93
C GLU A 6 -0.75 10.90 11.69
N ASP A 7 -0.73 11.76 12.68
CA ASP A 7 -0.02 13.06 12.64
C ASP A 7 -0.40 13.92 11.41
N GLY A 8 -1.66 13.86 11.00
CA GLY A 8 -2.14 14.64 9.86
C GLY A 8 -1.82 14.04 8.50
N GLU A 9 -1.19 12.87 8.47
CA GLU A 9 -0.86 12.17 7.22
C GLU A 9 -1.54 10.82 7.15
N ILE A 10 -1.63 10.26 5.94
CA ILE A 10 -2.30 8.97 5.72
C ILE A 10 -1.30 7.92 5.26
N THR A 11 -1.39 6.74 5.86
CA THR A 11 -0.80 5.51 5.34
C THR A 11 -1.93 4.71 4.70
N ALA A 12 -1.78 4.37 3.43
CA ALA A 12 -2.78 3.63 2.67
C ALA A 12 -2.27 2.22 2.36
N LEU A 13 -3.07 1.22 2.74
CA LEU A 13 -2.71 -0.18 2.54
C LEU A 13 -3.75 -0.86 1.66
N GLU A 14 -3.29 -1.59 0.65
CA GLU A 14 -4.12 -2.49 -0.13
C GLU A 14 -3.78 -3.91 0.30
N VAL A 15 -4.73 -4.59 0.93
CA VAL A 15 -4.53 -5.92 1.48
C VAL A 15 -5.16 -6.95 0.54
N LYS A 16 -4.36 -7.89 0.07
CA LYS A 16 -4.79 -8.94 -0.84
C LYS A 16 -4.47 -10.32 -0.27
N SER A 17 -5.40 -11.25 -0.39
CA SER A 17 -5.21 -12.62 0.08
C SER A 17 -4.65 -13.55 -0.99
N SER A 18 -4.05 -13.01 -2.02
CA SER A 18 -3.41 -13.77 -3.10
C SER A 18 -1.96 -14.04 -2.79
N MET A 19 -1.44 -15.21 -3.19
CA MET A 19 -0.02 -15.52 -3.08
C MET A 19 0.78 -15.06 -4.31
N THR A 20 0.09 -14.70 -5.39
CA THR A 20 0.72 -14.23 -6.61
C THR A 20 0.54 -12.72 -6.74
N TYR A 21 1.63 -11.99 -6.92
CA TYR A 21 1.56 -10.57 -7.11
C TYR A 21 0.96 -10.23 -8.49
N ASN A 22 0.12 -9.18 -8.51
CA ASN A 22 -0.47 -8.66 -9.74
C ASN A 22 -0.37 -7.14 -9.69
N MET A 23 0.12 -6.53 -10.77
CA MET A 23 0.28 -5.08 -10.85
C MET A 23 -1.02 -4.31 -10.64
N ASP A 24 -2.16 -4.94 -10.93
CA ASP A 24 -3.48 -4.32 -10.71
C ASP A 24 -3.74 -4.04 -9.22
N PHE A 25 -3.00 -4.69 -8.31
CA PHE A 25 -3.12 -4.42 -6.88
C PHE A 25 -2.75 -2.97 -6.54
N GLU A 26 -1.96 -2.32 -7.37
CA GLU A 26 -1.50 -0.95 -7.16
C GLU A 26 -2.45 0.11 -7.72
N THR A 27 -3.44 -0.30 -8.52
CA THR A 27 -4.27 0.65 -9.29
C THR A 27 -4.93 1.70 -8.41
N THR A 28 -5.58 1.27 -7.33
CA THR A 28 -6.29 2.20 -6.43
C THR A 28 -5.31 3.11 -5.71
N LEU A 29 -4.18 2.56 -5.28
CA LEU A 29 -3.16 3.33 -4.55
C LEU A 29 -2.53 4.40 -5.45
N LYS A 30 -2.37 4.13 -6.73
CA LYS A 30 -1.84 5.11 -7.68
C LYS A 30 -2.75 6.32 -7.83
N LYS A 31 -4.06 6.11 -7.74
CA LYS A 31 -5.06 7.16 -7.92
C LYS A 31 -5.33 7.95 -6.64
N LEU A 32 -5.02 7.37 -5.49
CA LEU A 32 -5.41 7.92 -4.20
C LEU A 32 -4.99 9.37 -3.97
N PRO A 33 -3.74 9.79 -4.25
CA PRO A 33 -3.35 11.18 -3.99
C PRO A 33 -4.19 12.21 -4.74
N GLY A 34 -4.79 11.83 -5.87
CA GLY A 34 -5.68 12.71 -6.63
C GLY A 34 -7.09 12.79 -6.07
N TRP A 35 -7.45 11.90 -5.16
CA TRP A 35 -8.81 11.81 -4.62
C TRP A 35 -8.96 12.51 -3.27
N ILE A 36 -7.88 12.68 -2.53
CA ILE A 36 -7.93 13.23 -1.17
C ILE A 36 -6.97 14.40 -1.04
N LYS A 37 -7.29 15.30 -0.12
CA LYS A 37 -6.47 16.49 0.14
C LYS A 37 -5.44 16.27 1.24
N THR A 38 -5.66 15.26 2.07
CA THR A 38 -4.74 14.94 3.16
C THR A 38 -3.45 14.35 2.57
N PRO A 39 -2.27 14.76 3.03
CA PRO A 39 -1.02 14.21 2.53
C PRO A 39 -0.95 12.69 2.75
N VAL A 40 -0.51 11.97 1.72
CA VAL A 40 -0.31 10.52 1.78
C VAL A 40 1.16 10.28 2.04
N ARG A 41 1.48 9.77 3.24
CA ARG A 41 2.85 9.52 3.67
C ARG A 41 3.40 8.22 3.11
N ARG A 42 2.57 7.19 3.04
CA ARG A 42 3.00 5.84 2.67
C ARG A 42 1.88 5.12 1.95
N ARG A 43 2.23 4.39 0.90
CA ARG A 43 1.31 3.52 0.19
C ARG A 43 1.95 2.15 0.05
N ALA A 44 1.22 1.09 0.36
CA ALA A 44 1.76 -0.26 0.30
C ALA A 44 0.71 -1.27 -0.12
N VAL A 45 1.12 -2.25 -0.93
CA VAL A 45 0.37 -3.46 -1.19
C VAL A 45 0.90 -4.53 -0.23
N VAL A 46 0.01 -5.14 0.53
CA VAL A 46 0.33 -6.20 1.49
C VAL A 46 -0.40 -7.45 1.05
N TYR A 47 0.32 -8.53 0.83
CA TYR A 47 -0.29 -9.76 0.34
C TYR A 47 0.40 -10.98 0.97
N THR A 48 0.02 -12.19 0.56
CA THR A 48 0.52 -13.42 1.19
C THR A 48 1.65 -14.09 0.42
N GLY A 49 2.13 -13.47 -0.66
CA GLY A 49 3.26 -13.97 -1.45
C GLY A 49 4.61 -13.43 -0.98
N ASP A 50 5.66 -13.77 -1.71
CA ASP A 50 7.04 -13.49 -1.31
C ASP A 50 7.68 -12.31 -2.03
N PHE A 51 7.07 -11.80 -3.09
CA PHE A 51 7.65 -10.68 -3.82
C PHE A 51 7.63 -9.42 -2.98
N GLU A 52 8.78 -8.75 -2.87
CA GLU A 52 8.89 -7.51 -2.12
C GLU A 52 9.62 -6.45 -2.94
N ASN A 53 9.13 -5.22 -2.89
CA ASN A 53 9.78 -4.07 -3.49
C ASN A 53 9.49 -2.84 -2.63
N HIS A 54 10.53 -2.29 -2.03
CA HIS A 54 10.41 -1.13 -1.13
C HIS A 54 10.95 0.16 -1.75
N ALA A 55 11.43 0.09 -2.99
CA ALA A 55 12.13 1.21 -3.63
C ALA A 55 11.22 2.19 -4.36
N GLY A 56 10.00 1.79 -4.71
CA GLY A 56 9.08 2.63 -5.45
C GLY A 56 8.20 3.49 -4.54
N GLU A 57 7.36 4.30 -5.15
CA GLU A 57 6.37 5.11 -4.42
C GLU A 57 5.34 4.25 -3.70
N ILE A 58 5.07 3.05 -4.23
CA ILE A 58 4.18 2.08 -3.63
C ILE A 58 5.02 0.88 -3.25
N GLU A 59 5.08 0.60 -1.95
CA GLU A 59 5.79 -0.58 -1.46
C GLU A 59 4.96 -1.83 -1.71
N ILE A 60 5.64 -2.95 -1.91
CA ILE A 60 5.01 -4.25 -2.08
C ILE A 60 5.68 -5.19 -1.11
N MET A 61 4.90 -5.88 -0.27
CA MET A 61 5.49 -6.73 0.76
C MET A 61 4.56 -7.85 1.20
N ASN A 62 5.15 -8.89 1.75
CA ASN A 62 4.42 -9.91 2.47
C ASN A 62 3.85 -9.28 3.75
N TYR A 63 2.66 -9.72 4.17
CA TYR A 63 2.01 -9.15 5.34
C TYR A 63 2.86 -9.26 6.61
N MET A 64 3.74 -10.24 6.69
CA MET A 64 4.62 -10.42 7.85
C MET A 64 5.74 -9.38 7.91
N SER A 65 6.01 -8.70 6.80
CA SER A 65 7.03 -7.65 6.74
C SER A 65 6.49 -6.27 7.09
N LEU A 66 5.18 -6.15 7.28
CA LEU A 66 4.56 -4.86 7.53
C LEU A 66 4.90 -4.34 8.93
N THR A 67 5.41 -3.11 8.97
CA THR A 67 5.60 -2.35 10.21
C THR A 67 4.91 -1.01 10.06
N LEU A 68 4.14 -0.63 11.07
CA LEU A 68 3.38 0.62 11.07
C LEU A 68 3.99 1.66 12.02
#